data_49a906b90f5b63dc52f13cd15e8a2a49
#
_entry.id   49a906b90f5b63dc52f13cd15e8a2a49
#
_cell.length_a   1.000
_cell.length_b   1.000
_cell.length_c   1.000
_cell.angle_alpha   90.00
_cell.angle_beta   90.00
_cell.angle_gamma   90.00
#
_symmetry.space_group_name_H-M   'P 1'
#
loop_
_entity.id
_entity.type
_entity.pdbx_description
1 polymer ?
#
loop_
_entity_poly.entity_id
_entity_poly.type
_entity_poly.pdbx_seq_one_letter_code
_entity_poly.pdbx_strand_id
1 'polypeptide(L)'
;MDQMIAINKIYNEDCLDGMQKIDDKSIDLICTDLPYGQTARNKWDSVIPFEPLWEQYERIIKDNGAIILFGNGMFTADLMQSNRKLWRYNIIWEKTQPSGHLNANKMPLRKHEDICVFYKKLPTYNPQKTSGHPRKVSKTEHKRNSKKSTD
;
A
#
# COMPACT_ATOMS: atom_id res chain seq x y z
N MET A 1 -30.12 5.27 -16.03
CA MET A 1 -29.87 6.11 -14.84
C MET A 1 -28.82 5.40 -14.03
N ASP A 2 -27.60 5.85 -14.11
CA ASP A 2 -26.48 5.27 -13.34
C ASP A 2 -26.74 5.54 -11.86
N GLN A 3 -26.90 4.47 -11.11
CA GLN A 3 -27.18 4.56 -9.68
C GLN A 3 -25.87 4.91 -8.99
N MET A 4 -25.68 6.18 -8.65
CA MET A 4 -24.53 6.63 -7.86
C MET A 4 -24.43 5.84 -6.57
N ILE A 5 -23.21 5.44 -6.21
CA ILE A 5 -22.94 4.73 -4.97
C ILE A 5 -23.27 5.63 -3.77
N ALA A 6 -24.08 5.12 -2.85
CA ALA A 6 -24.40 5.83 -1.60
C ALA A 6 -23.21 5.77 -0.63
N ILE A 7 -22.91 6.91 0.01
CA ILE A 7 -21.82 7.04 1.01
C ILE A 7 -22.18 6.24 2.27
N ASN A 8 -21.16 5.74 2.97
CA ASN A 8 -21.32 4.99 4.24
C ASN A 8 -22.14 3.70 4.11
N LYS A 9 -22.08 3.05 2.97
CA LYS A 9 -22.78 1.79 2.71
C LYS A 9 -21.80 0.69 2.31
N ILE A 10 -22.08 -0.53 2.76
CA ILE A 10 -21.35 -1.73 2.34
C ILE A 10 -22.12 -2.36 1.18
N TYR A 11 -21.39 -2.69 0.11
CA TYR A 11 -21.91 -3.34 -1.07
C TYR A 11 -21.35 -4.76 -1.16
N ASN A 12 -22.21 -5.74 -1.28
CA ASN A 12 -21.82 -7.14 -1.48
C ASN A 12 -21.87 -7.48 -2.97
N GLU A 13 -20.83 -7.08 -3.69
CA GLU A 13 -20.68 -7.30 -5.13
C GLU A 13 -19.20 -7.43 -5.50
N ASP A 14 -18.90 -7.81 -6.75
CA ASP A 14 -17.53 -7.77 -7.26
C ASP A 14 -16.99 -6.33 -7.22
N CYS A 15 -15.76 -6.17 -6.73
CA CYS A 15 -15.20 -4.84 -6.55
C CYS A 15 -14.92 -4.12 -7.87
N LEU A 16 -14.61 -4.84 -8.95
CA LEU A 16 -14.40 -4.26 -10.27
C LEU A 16 -15.72 -3.69 -10.83
N ASP A 17 -16.83 -4.39 -10.64
CA ASP A 17 -18.17 -3.92 -11.02
C ASP A 17 -18.63 -2.76 -10.13
N GLY A 18 -18.38 -2.87 -8.82
CA GLY A 18 -18.71 -1.81 -7.86
C GLY A 18 -17.98 -0.52 -8.15
N MET A 19 -16.69 -0.60 -8.46
CA MET A 19 -15.89 0.59 -8.77
C MET A 19 -16.34 1.31 -10.04
N GLN A 20 -16.93 0.64 -11.02
CA GLN A 20 -17.47 1.30 -12.23
C GLN A 20 -18.56 2.34 -11.91
N LYS A 21 -19.24 2.21 -10.76
CA LYS A 21 -20.29 3.13 -10.30
C LYS A 21 -19.73 4.35 -9.54
N ILE A 22 -18.42 4.42 -9.34
CA ILE A 22 -17.73 5.51 -8.66
C ILE A 22 -17.23 6.53 -9.68
N ASP A 23 -17.47 7.81 -9.40
CA ASP A 23 -17.01 8.90 -10.25
C ASP A 23 -15.49 8.98 -10.34
N ASP A 24 -14.99 9.42 -11.50
CA ASP A 24 -13.56 9.66 -11.71
C ASP A 24 -13.03 10.69 -10.70
N LYS A 25 -11.82 10.45 -10.19
CA LYS A 25 -11.12 11.40 -9.31
C LYS A 25 -11.93 11.86 -8.09
N SER A 26 -12.79 10.98 -7.56
CA SER A 26 -13.67 11.29 -6.41
C SER A 26 -13.13 10.78 -5.08
N ILE A 27 -12.25 9.77 -5.08
CA ILE A 27 -11.78 9.08 -3.88
C ILE A 27 -10.46 9.69 -3.39
N ASP A 28 -10.38 9.99 -2.08
CA ASP A 28 -9.18 10.53 -1.43
C ASP A 28 -8.20 9.43 -1.00
N LEU A 29 -8.73 8.29 -0.57
CA LEU A 29 -7.95 7.16 -0.07
C LEU A 29 -8.59 5.83 -0.45
N ILE A 30 -7.79 4.94 -1.02
CA ILE A 30 -8.10 3.50 -1.11
C ILE A 30 -7.22 2.79 -0.09
N CYS A 31 -7.83 2.06 0.85
CA CYS A 31 -7.11 1.28 1.86
C CYS A 31 -7.78 -0.09 1.96
N THR A 32 -7.10 -1.14 1.51
CA THR A 32 -7.69 -2.47 1.41
C THR A 32 -6.69 -3.59 1.57
N ASP A 33 -7.15 -4.69 2.15
CA ASP A 33 -6.47 -5.97 2.24
C ASP A 33 -7.06 -6.89 1.17
N LEU A 34 -6.30 -7.07 0.08
CA LEU A 34 -6.72 -7.87 -1.07
C LEU A 34 -6.58 -9.37 -0.78
N PRO A 35 -7.30 -10.25 -1.48
CA PRO A 35 -7.05 -11.69 -1.41
C PRO A 35 -5.69 -12.03 -2.02
N TYR A 36 -4.86 -12.79 -1.27
CA TYR A 36 -3.47 -13.11 -1.65
C TYR A 36 -3.32 -14.40 -2.48
N GLY A 37 -4.39 -15.19 -2.62
CA GLY A 37 -4.34 -16.51 -3.27
C GLY A 37 -3.54 -17.56 -2.48
N GLN A 38 -3.34 -17.36 -1.18
CA GLN A 38 -2.49 -18.22 -0.34
C GLN A 38 -3.26 -19.32 0.39
N THR A 39 -4.59 -19.23 0.46
CA THR A 39 -5.44 -20.20 1.15
C THR A 39 -6.21 -21.06 0.15
N ALA A 40 -5.55 -22.08 -0.36
CA ALA A 40 -6.08 -22.99 -1.42
C ALA A 40 -7.46 -23.62 -1.11
N ARG A 41 -7.95 -23.56 0.13
CA ARG A 41 -9.25 -24.08 0.55
C ARG A 41 -10.39 -23.07 0.43
N ASN A 42 -10.09 -21.79 0.30
CA ASN A 42 -11.08 -20.72 0.31
C ASN A 42 -11.27 -20.17 -1.11
N LYS A 43 -12.44 -20.41 -1.68
CA LYS A 43 -12.79 -19.92 -3.03
C LYS A 43 -12.74 -18.40 -3.18
N TRP A 44 -12.91 -17.67 -2.07
CA TRP A 44 -12.84 -16.22 -2.05
C TRP A 44 -11.40 -15.66 -2.09
N ASP A 45 -10.40 -16.49 -1.76
CA ASP A 45 -8.99 -16.08 -1.76
C ASP A 45 -8.37 -16.30 -3.15
N SER A 46 -8.95 -15.69 -4.16
CA SER A 46 -8.41 -15.63 -5.51
C SER A 46 -7.84 -14.25 -5.78
N VAL A 47 -6.60 -14.21 -6.31
CA VAL A 47 -5.95 -12.93 -6.66
C VAL A 47 -6.79 -12.21 -7.71
N ILE A 48 -7.13 -10.95 -7.41
CA ILE A 48 -7.80 -10.07 -8.36
C ILE A 48 -6.80 -9.69 -9.46
N PRO A 49 -7.14 -9.81 -10.75
CA PRO A 49 -6.25 -9.41 -11.84
C PRO A 49 -5.79 -7.95 -11.69
N PHE A 50 -4.47 -7.73 -11.66
CA PHE A 50 -3.92 -6.40 -11.36
C PHE A 50 -4.23 -5.36 -12.43
N GLU A 51 -4.27 -5.74 -13.70
CA GLU A 51 -4.50 -4.79 -14.80
C GLU A 51 -5.86 -4.08 -14.66
N PRO A 52 -7.02 -4.78 -14.63
CA PRO A 52 -8.31 -4.13 -14.43
C PRO A 52 -8.44 -3.47 -13.05
N LEU A 53 -7.78 -4.00 -12.01
CA LEU A 53 -7.78 -3.39 -10.68
C LEU A 53 -7.12 -2.01 -10.72
N TRP A 54 -5.92 -1.89 -11.32
CA TRP A 54 -5.21 -0.61 -11.44
C TRP A 54 -5.92 0.36 -12.36
N GLU A 55 -6.56 -0.10 -13.43
CA GLU A 55 -7.40 0.75 -14.28
C GLU A 55 -8.47 1.47 -13.46
N GLN A 56 -9.19 0.74 -12.61
CA GLN A 56 -10.22 1.33 -11.75
C GLN A 56 -9.61 2.20 -10.64
N TYR A 57 -8.57 1.75 -9.97
CA TYR A 57 -7.92 2.51 -8.90
C TYR A 57 -7.37 3.85 -9.41
N GLU A 58 -6.68 3.87 -10.55
CA GLU A 58 -6.13 5.10 -11.14
C GLU A 58 -7.22 6.04 -11.67
N ARG A 59 -8.36 5.49 -12.07
CA ARG A 59 -9.52 6.26 -12.51
C ARG A 59 -10.21 6.99 -11.36
N ILE A 60 -10.54 6.26 -10.29
CA ILE A 60 -11.36 6.80 -9.19
C ILE A 60 -10.55 7.62 -8.19
N ILE A 61 -9.24 7.32 -7.99
CA ILE A 61 -8.42 8.04 -7.03
C ILE A 61 -8.10 9.46 -7.49
N LYS A 62 -8.18 10.44 -6.59
CA LYS A 62 -7.73 11.82 -6.85
C LYS A 62 -6.23 11.86 -7.13
N ASP A 63 -5.77 12.87 -7.86
CA ASP A 63 -4.34 13.02 -8.18
C ASP A 63 -3.43 13.09 -6.95
N ASN A 64 -3.93 13.66 -5.86
CA ASN A 64 -3.27 13.73 -4.55
C ASN A 64 -3.85 12.74 -3.54
N GLY A 65 -4.57 11.73 -4.00
CA GLY A 65 -5.04 10.62 -3.18
C GLY A 65 -3.96 9.56 -2.98
N ALA A 66 -4.16 8.67 -2.01
CA ALA A 66 -3.26 7.56 -1.73
C ALA A 66 -3.97 6.21 -1.89
N ILE A 67 -3.22 5.21 -2.35
CA ILE A 67 -3.66 3.82 -2.42
C ILE A 67 -2.76 3.02 -1.48
N ILE A 68 -3.35 2.34 -0.52
CA ILE A 68 -2.68 1.58 0.53
C ILE A 68 -3.14 0.14 0.45
N LEU A 69 -2.22 -0.76 0.14
CA LEU A 69 -2.50 -2.18 -0.05
C LEU A 69 -1.67 -3.02 0.91
N PHE A 70 -2.33 -3.92 1.64
CA PHE A 70 -1.66 -4.87 2.50
C PHE A 70 -1.09 -6.02 1.66
N GLY A 71 0.06 -6.53 2.08
CA GLY A 71 0.74 -7.62 1.40
C GLY A 71 1.64 -8.43 2.31
N ASN A 72 1.94 -9.65 1.90
CA ASN A 72 2.83 -10.54 2.62
C ASN A 72 3.62 -11.41 1.63
N GLY A 73 4.93 -11.54 1.87
CA GLY A 73 5.81 -12.39 1.07
C GLY A 73 5.84 -12.03 -0.41
N MET A 74 5.63 -13.02 -1.28
CA MET A 74 5.66 -12.81 -2.74
C MET A 74 4.55 -11.88 -3.21
N PHE A 75 3.38 -11.91 -2.58
CA PHE A 75 2.29 -11.01 -2.94
C PHE A 75 2.67 -9.53 -2.77
N THR A 76 3.48 -9.19 -1.76
CA THR A 76 4.06 -7.83 -1.62
C THR A 76 4.90 -7.46 -2.85
N ALA A 77 5.74 -8.37 -3.33
CA ALA A 77 6.55 -8.14 -4.53
C ALA A 77 5.69 -7.98 -5.79
N ASP A 78 4.65 -8.80 -5.93
CA ASP A 78 3.70 -8.73 -7.04
C ASP A 78 2.95 -7.39 -7.04
N LEU A 79 2.49 -6.92 -5.87
CA LEU A 79 1.88 -5.60 -5.72
C LEU A 79 2.82 -4.46 -6.15
N MET A 80 4.08 -4.47 -5.66
CA MET A 80 5.06 -3.45 -6.03
C MET A 80 5.36 -3.46 -7.53
N GLN A 81 5.45 -4.63 -8.13
CA GLN A 81 5.74 -4.78 -9.55
C GLN A 81 4.55 -4.45 -10.44
N SER A 82 3.33 -4.72 -9.97
CA SER A 82 2.11 -4.48 -10.75
C SER A 82 1.89 -3.00 -11.09
N ASN A 83 2.39 -2.07 -10.25
CA ASN A 83 2.39 -0.65 -10.56
C ASN A 83 3.62 0.08 -10.00
N ARG A 84 4.78 -0.23 -10.55
CA ARG A 84 6.09 0.39 -10.18
C ARG A 84 6.09 1.91 -10.33
N LYS A 85 5.29 2.45 -11.23
CA LYS A 85 5.21 3.88 -11.49
C LYS A 85 4.58 4.64 -10.31
N LEU A 86 3.59 4.06 -9.66
CA LEU A 86 2.88 4.67 -8.53
C LEU A 86 3.45 4.25 -7.18
N TRP A 87 4.10 3.08 -7.09
CA TRP A 87 4.70 2.63 -5.84
C TRP A 87 5.74 3.62 -5.31
N ARG A 88 5.72 3.86 -3.99
CA ARG A 88 6.62 4.82 -3.32
C ARG A 88 7.45 4.19 -2.23
N TYR A 89 6.81 3.52 -1.27
CA TYR A 89 7.48 2.87 -0.14
C TYR A 89 6.54 1.87 0.52
N ASN A 90 7.12 1.05 1.42
CA ASN A 90 6.35 0.18 2.28
C ASN A 90 6.43 0.67 3.73
N ILE A 91 5.35 0.47 4.47
CA ILE A 91 5.29 0.57 5.93
C ILE A 91 5.25 -0.86 6.45
N ILE A 92 5.88 -1.11 7.58
CA ILE A 92 5.84 -2.40 8.27
C ILE A 92 4.76 -2.36 9.34
N TRP A 93 3.81 -3.27 9.24
CA TRP A 93 2.85 -3.51 10.30
C TRP A 93 3.33 -4.66 11.17
N GLU A 94 3.79 -4.35 12.39
CA GLU A 94 4.15 -5.35 13.37
C GLU A 94 2.88 -5.88 14.04
N LYS A 95 2.62 -7.18 13.89
CA LYS A 95 1.48 -7.86 14.49
C LYS A 95 1.69 -8.09 16.00
N THR A 96 0.64 -7.98 16.78
CA THR A 96 0.66 -8.31 18.22
C THR A 96 0.95 -9.80 18.44
N GLN A 97 0.40 -10.68 17.60
CA GLN A 97 0.61 -12.11 17.60
C GLN A 97 1.32 -12.57 16.33
N PRO A 98 2.41 -13.35 16.43
CA PRO A 98 3.04 -13.92 15.25
C PRO A 98 2.15 -15.01 14.63
N SER A 99 2.31 -15.26 13.34
CA SER A 99 1.61 -16.31 12.60
C SER A 99 2.57 -17.40 12.11
N GLY A 100 2.02 -18.58 11.77
CA GLY A 100 2.80 -19.67 11.22
C GLY A 100 3.22 -20.73 12.26
N HIS A 101 2.55 -20.83 13.40
CA HIS A 101 2.88 -21.76 14.49
C HIS A 101 3.04 -23.21 14.07
N LEU A 102 2.26 -23.69 13.09
CA LEU A 102 2.37 -25.04 12.57
C LEU A 102 3.74 -25.34 11.91
N ASN A 103 4.45 -24.31 11.51
CA ASN A 103 5.76 -24.40 10.88
C ASN A 103 6.91 -23.92 11.79
N ALA A 104 6.65 -23.69 13.07
CA ALA A 104 7.64 -23.13 14.02
C ALA A 104 8.94 -23.93 14.11
N ASN A 105 8.89 -25.24 13.87
CA ASN A 105 10.08 -26.12 13.86
C ASN A 105 10.83 -26.12 12.52
N LYS A 106 10.31 -25.45 11.49
CA LYS A 106 10.87 -25.46 10.13
C LYS A 106 11.33 -24.06 9.68
N MET A 107 10.72 -23.00 10.20
CA MET A 107 11.02 -21.63 9.83
C MET A 107 10.61 -20.66 10.94
N PRO A 108 11.20 -19.45 10.99
CA PRO A 108 10.78 -18.41 11.92
C PRO A 108 9.29 -18.05 11.76
N LEU A 109 8.65 -17.71 12.87
CA LEU A 109 7.30 -17.16 12.87
C LEU A 109 7.29 -15.78 12.18
N ARG A 110 6.22 -15.51 11.45
CA ARG A 110 6.02 -14.19 10.82
C ARG A 110 5.28 -13.26 11.77
N LYS A 111 5.88 -12.09 12.03
CA LYS A 111 5.34 -11.10 12.96
C LYS A 111 5.03 -9.76 12.29
N HIS A 112 5.23 -9.63 10.99
CA HIS A 112 4.94 -8.41 10.25
C HIS A 112 4.21 -8.70 8.94
N GLU A 113 3.55 -7.67 8.45
CA GLU A 113 3.04 -7.57 7.09
C GLU A 113 3.51 -6.26 6.49
N ASP A 114 3.58 -6.22 5.17
CA ASP A 114 3.89 -5.01 4.43
C ASP A 114 2.61 -4.23 4.13
N ILE A 115 2.72 -2.91 4.18
CA ILE A 115 1.70 -1.99 3.71
C ILE A 115 2.30 -1.20 2.57
N CYS A 116 1.95 -1.55 1.34
CA CYS A 116 2.45 -0.89 0.14
C CYS A 116 1.71 0.42 -0.10
N VAL A 117 2.45 1.52 -0.26
CA VAL A 117 1.90 2.85 -0.48
C VAL A 117 2.16 3.31 -1.91
N PHE A 118 1.08 3.67 -2.60
CA PHE A 118 1.09 4.14 -3.98
C PHE A 118 0.41 5.50 -4.09
N TYR A 119 0.98 6.41 -4.87
CA TYR A 119 0.35 7.67 -5.22
C TYR A 119 1.01 8.32 -6.44
N LYS A 120 0.25 9.20 -7.12
CA LYS A 120 0.71 9.97 -8.26
C LYS A 120 1.40 11.26 -7.83
N LYS A 121 0.70 12.10 -7.07
CA LYS A 121 1.20 13.32 -6.44
C LYS A 121 1.19 13.12 -4.92
N LEU A 122 2.05 13.84 -4.21
CA LEU A 122 2.15 13.73 -2.75
C LEU A 122 0.79 13.94 -2.08
N PRO A 123 0.28 12.94 -1.35
CA PRO A 123 -0.99 13.04 -0.63
C PRO A 123 -0.82 13.84 0.67
N THR A 124 -1.93 14.16 1.32
CA THR A 124 -1.92 14.72 2.67
C THR A 124 -1.21 13.77 3.62
N TYR A 125 -0.16 14.26 4.29
CA TYR A 125 0.60 13.51 5.27
C TYR A 125 0.75 14.32 6.56
N ASN A 126 0.23 13.75 7.67
CA ASN A 126 0.29 14.35 9.00
C ASN A 126 1.25 13.54 9.89
N PRO A 127 2.56 13.84 9.92
CA PRO A 127 3.52 13.04 10.66
C PRO A 127 3.25 13.10 12.16
N GLN A 128 3.12 11.93 12.78
CA GLN A 128 3.03 11.78 14.24
C GLN A 128 4.45 11.78 14.81
N LYS A 129 4.88 12.91 15.35
CA LYS A 129 6.21 13.06 15.93
C LYS A 129 6.18 12.78 17.42
N THR A 130 7.16 12.02 17.91
CA THR A 130 7.42 11.85 19.33
C THR A 130 8.44 12.91 19.79
N SER A 131 8.32 13.37 21.04
CA SER A 131 9.24 14.33 21.68
C SER A 131 10.14 13.62 22.69
N GLY A 132 11.16 14.32 23.20
CA GLY A 132 12.03 13.79 24.26
C GLY A 132 13.20 12.93 23.78
N HIS A 133 13.42 12.83 22.47
CA HIS A 133 14.58 12.11 21.93
C HIS A 133 15.85 12.98 22.03
N PRO A 134 16.98 12.46 22.55
CA PRO A 134 18.24 13.17 22.56
C PRO A 134 18.69 13.45 21.12
N ARG A 135 19.16 14.69 20.89
CA ARG A 135 19.65 15.09 19.56
C ARG A 135 20.90 14.27 19.22
N LYS A 136 20.81 13.41 18.21
CA LYS A 136 22.00 12.72 17.66
C LYS A 136 22.80 13.75 16.86
N VAL A 137 23.98 14.11 17.35
CA VAL A 137 24.94 14.93 16.60
C VAL A 137 25.86 13.97 15.86
N SER A 138 25.83 14.03 14.52
CA SER A 138 26.82 13.31 13.72
C SER A 138 28.19 13.96 13.93
N LYS A 139 29.18 13.19 14.37
CA LYS A 139 30.57 13.65 14.50
C LYS A 139 31.31 13.63 13.15
N THR A 140 30.66 13.23 12.07
CA THR A 140 31.26 13.16 10.74
C THR A 140 31.05 14.48 10.01
N GLU A 141 32.10 15.26 9.84
CA GLU A 141 32.12 16.37 8.90
C GLU A 141 32.06 15.81 7.47
N HIS A 142 30.93 15.94 6.82
CA HIS A 142 30.83 15.76 5.38
C HIS A 142 31.57 16.93 4.72
N LYS A 143 32.83 16.75 4.33
CA LYS A 143 33.52 17.69 3.44
C LYS A 143 32.74 17.74 2.12
N ARG A 144 32.01 18.84 1.92
CA ARG A 144 31.46 19.21 0.61
C ARG A 144 32.66 19.49 -0.30
N ASN A 145 33.02 18.55 -1.16
CA ASN A 145 33.87 18.82 -2.28
C ASN A 145 33.11 19.70 -3.28
N SER A 146 33.15 20.99 -3.08
CA SER A 146 32.80 21.94 -4.12
C SER A 146 33.90 21.92 -5.16
N LYS A 147 33.77 21.13 -6.20
CA LYS A 147 34.53 21.34 -7.42
C LYS A 147 34.06 22.69 -7.98
N LYS A 148 34.91 23.73 -7.77
CA LYS A 148 34.83 24.93 -8.59
C LYS A 148 35.19 24.50 -9.99
N SER A 149 34.28 24.60 -10.95
CA SER A 149 34.61 24.64 -12.35
C SER A 149 35.34 25.95 -12.60
N THR A 150 36.60 25.90 -12.90
CA THR A 150 37.32 27.00 -13.57
C THR A 150 37.17 26.75 -15.06
N ASP A 151 36.52 27.72 -15.70
CA ASP A 151 36.56 28.11 -17.14
C ASP A 151 36.32 27.06 -18.19
#